data_c873ce80d8cbb8203fd03960e13ac779
#
_entry.id   c873ce80d8cbb8203fd03960e13ac779
#
_cell.length_a   1.000
_cell.length_b   1.000
_cell.length_c   1.000
_cell.angle_alpha   90.00
_cell.angle_beta   90.00
_cell.angle_gamma   90.00
#
_symmetry.space_group_name_H-M   'P 1'
#
loop_
_entity.id
_entity.type
_entity.pdbx_description
1 polymer ?
#
loop_
_entity_poly.entity_id
_entity_poly.type
_entity_poly.pdbx_seq_one_letter_code
_entity_poly.pdbx_strand_id
1 'polypeptide(L)'
;MPRTYGDRLLLQLKDGDSTLLGVQLGRLCVEANLPVAYVSEALGVSRNTVNLWFRGQVMHEHKRKVVEAFMYLVEQDMKNGVLPALNLKQAKTYVEEMIGRKI
;
A
#
# COMPACT_ATOMS: atom_id res chain seq x y z
N MET A 1 11.55 6.07 -12.61
CA MET A 1 11.02 4.93 -11.82
C MET A 1 9.80 4.34 -12.51
N PRO A 2 9.74 3.02 -12.72
CA PRO A 2 8.55 2.42 -13.32
C PRO A 2 7.33 2.60 -12.43
N ARG A 3 6.21 2.95 -13.03
CA ARG A 3 4.95 3.04 -12.31
C ARG A 3 4.29 1.68 -12.23
N THR A 4 3.83 1.31 -11.04
CA THR A 4 3.04 0.10 -10.83
C THR A 4 1.54 0.39 -10.82
N TYR A 5 1.16 1.66 -10.77
CA TYR A 5 -0.23 2.10 -10.72
C TYR A 5 -0.61 2.87 -11.98
N GLY A 6 -1.83 2.65 -12.46
CA GLY A 6 -2.33 3.35 -13.63
C GLY A 6 -2.68 4.81 -13.33
N ASP A 7 -2.66 5.65 -14.37
CA ASP A 7 -2.93 7.09 -14.25
C ASP A 7 -4.32 7.38 -13.66
N ARG A 8 -5.31 6.57 -14.02
CA ARG A 8 -6.67 6.75 -13.52
C ARG A 8 -6.75 6.59 -11.99
N LEU A 9 -6.07 5.56 -11.46
CA LEU A 9 -6.04 5.36 -10.01
C LEU A 9 -5.28 6.49 -9.32
N LEU A 10 -4.18 6.95 -9.92
CA LEU A 10 -3.41 8.07 -9.36
C LEU A 10 -4.26 9.32 -9.25
N LEU A 11 -5.08 9.62 -10.27
CA LEU A 11 -6.01 10.76 -10.21
C LEU A 11 -7.07 10.58 -9.14
N GLN A 12 -7.63 9.38 -8.99
CA GLN A 12 -8.61 9.10 -7.95
C GLN A 12 -8.04 9.31 -6.56
N LEU A 13 -6.80 8.87 -6.33
CA LEU A 13 -6.13 9.05 -5.04
C LEU A 13 -5.82 10.52 -4.76
N LYS A 14 -5.43 11.26 -5.78
CA LYS A 14 -5.14 12.70 -5.64
C LYS A 14 -6.37 13.48 -5.19
N ASP A 15 -7.54 13.15 -5.75
CA ASP A 15 -8.80 13.85 -5.48
C ASP A 15 -9.59 13.19 -4.33
N GLY A 16 -9.08 12.09 -3.78
CA GLY A 16 -9.77 11.34 -2.73
C GLY A 16 -9.78 12.07 -1.39
N ASP A 17 -10.69 11.64 -0.52
CA ASP A 17 -10.83 12.19 0.83
C ASP A 17 -9.65 11.75 1.70
N SER A 18 -8.76 12.68 2.01
CA SER A 18 -7.54 12.42 2.79
C SER A 18 -7.81 12.06 4.25
N THR A 19 -9.05 12.18 4.73
CA THR A 19 -9.41 11.74 6.08
C THR A 19 -9.63 10.24 6.16
N LEU A 20 -9.84 9.57 5.03
CA LEU A 20 -10.09 8.13 4.98
C LEU A 20 -8.77 7.37 5.00
N LEU A 21 -8.68 6.39 5.91
CA LEU A 21 -7.47 5.60 6.07
C LEU A 21 -7.09 4.85 4.79
N GLY A 22 -8.07 4.31 4.07
CA GLY A 22 -7.82 3.61 2.81
C GLY A 22 -7.21 4.50 1.74
N VAL A 23 -7.63 5.77 1.66
CA VAL A 23 -7.05 6.73 0.72
C VAL A 23 -5.62 7.09 1.13
N GLN A 24 -5.38 7.28 2.42
CA GLN A 24 -4.03 7.51 2.95
C GLN A 24 -3.11 6.34 2.64
N LEU A 25 -3.61 5.11 2.83
CA LEU A 25 -2.87 3.90 2.49
C LEU A 25 -2.51 3.87 1.00
N GLY A 26 -3.47 4.20 0.14
CA GLY A 26 -3.24 4.22 -1.30
C GLY A 26 -2.16 5.20 -1.70
N ARG A 27 -2.19 6.40 -1.16
CA ARG A 27 -1.17 7.42 -1.43
C ARG A 27 0.20 6.96 -0.98
N LEU A 28 0.28 6.36 0.19
CA LEU A 28 1.55 5.86 0.72
C LEU A 28 2.11 4.72 -0.15
N CYS A 29 1.25 3.78 -0.56
CA CYS A 29 1.67 2.67 -1.42
C CYS A 29 2.17 3.15 -2.78
N VAL A 30 1.56 4.19 -3.35
CA VAL A 30 2.03 4.80 -4.59
C VAL A 30 3.41 5.42 -4.38
N GLU A 31 3.59 6.20 -3.32
CA GLU A 31 4.88 6.82 -3.01
C GLU A 31 5.98 5.79 -2.76
N ALA A 32 5.64 4.70 -2.06
CA ALA A 32 6.57 3.62 -1.76
C ALA A 32 6.77 2.65 -2.93
N ASN A 33 5.99 2.80 -4.00
CA ASN A 33 6.01 1.94 -5.18
C ASN A 33 5.75 0.46 -4.82
N LEU A 34 4.73 0.23 -3.98
CA LEU A 34 4.31 -1.11 -3.56
C LEU A 34 2.99 -1.49 -4.25
N PRO A 35 3.01 -2.47 -5.19
CA PRO A 35 1.79 -2.85 -5.93
C PRO A 35 0.70 -3.45 -5.03
N VAL A 36 -0.55 -3.27 -5.45
CA VAL A 36 -1.72 -3.81 -4.75
C VAL A 36 -1.58 -5.32 -4.48
N ALA A 37 -1.04 -6.07 -5.44
CA ALA A 37 -0.84 -7.51 -5.30
C ALA A 37 -0.04 -7.87 -4.04
N TYR A 38 1.01 -7.12 -3.76
CA TYR A 38 1.87 -7.38 -2.61
C TYR A 38 1.31 -6.76 -1.34
N VAL A 39 0.68 -5.60 -1.45
CA VAL A 39 0.01 -4.96 -0.31
C VAL A 39 -1.11 -5.85 0.22
N SER A 40 -1.89 -6.48 -0.66
CA SER A 40 -2.95 -7.40 -0.25
C SER A 40 -2.40 -8.60 0.53
N GLU A 41 -1.25 -9.12 0.12
CA GLU A 41 -0.58 -10.20 0.84
C GLU A 41 -0.13 -9.75 2.23
N ALA A 42 0.43 -8.54 2.32
CA ALA A 42 0.89 -8.00 3.60
C ALA A 42 -0.27 -7.79 4.58
N LEU A 43 -1.43 -7.39 4.08
CA LEU A 43 -2.59 -7.07 4.91
C LEU A 43 -3.54 -8.25 5.12
N GLY A 44 -3.31 -9.37 4.42
CA GLY A 44 -4.15 -10.56 4.56
C GLY A 44 -5.56 -10.39 4.01
N VAL A 45 -5.73 -9.59 2.96
CA VAL A 45 -7.02 -9.35 2.31
C VAL A 45 -6.89 -9.53 0.79
N SER A 46 -8.02 -9.54 0.08
CA SER A 46 -7.99 -9.66 -1.37
C SER A 46 -7.53 -8.35 -2.03
N ARG A 47 -7.04 -8.46 -3.25
CA ARG A 47 -6.68 -7.28 -4.06
C ARG A 47 -7.89 -6.36 -4.26
N ASN A 48 -9.06 -6.95 -4.46
CA ASN A 48 -10.29 -6.19 -4.62
C ASN A 48 -10.60 -5.34 -3.39
N THR A 49 -10.41 -5.90 -2.20
CA THR A 49 -10.60 -5.17 -0.94
C THR A 49 -9.67 -3.96 -0.85
N VAL A 50 -8.38 -4.15 -1.19
CA VAL A 50 -7.41 -3.06 -1.19
C VAL A 50 -7.84 -1.97 -2.17
N ASN A 51 -8.25 -2.35 -3.38
CA ASN A 51 -8.71 -1.39 -4.38
C ASN A 51 -9.93 -0.60 -3.91
N LEU A 52 -10.88 -1.25 -3.23
CA LEU A 52 -12.05 -0.57 -2.69
C LEU A 52 -11.66 0.45 -1.61
N TRP A 53 -10.72 0.08 -0.74
CA TRP A 53 -10.20 1.02 0.27
C TRP A 53 -9.55 2.23 -0.38
N PHE A 54 -8.74 2.01 -1.42
CA PHE A 54 -8.08 3.12 -2.14
C PHE A 54 -9.11 4.08 -2.75
N ARG A 55 -10.29 3.57 -3.13
CA ARG A 55 -11.37 4.37 -3.71
C ARG A 55 -12.23 5.07 -2.68
N GLY A 56 -11.94 4.86 -1.40
CA GLY A 56 -12.63 5.55 -0.32
C GLY A 56 -13.68 4.73 0.41
N GLN A 57 -13.76 3.41 0.16
CA GLN A 57 -14.65 2.56 0.94
C GLN A 57 -14.20 2.50 2.40
N VAL A 58 -15.16 2.54 3.31
CA VAL A 58 -14.88 2.48 4.75
C VAL A 58 -14.27 1.12 5.11
N MET A 59 -13.22 1.17 5.91
CA MET A 59 -12.50 -0.01 6.39
C MET A 59 -13.10 -0.50 7.71
N HIS A 60 -13.29 -1.82 7.83
CA HIS A 60 -13.72 -2.40 9.11
C HIS A 60 -12.69 -2.14 10.20
N GLU A 61 -13.18 -1.86 11.40
CA GLU A 61 -12.33 -1.44 12.51
C GLU A 61 -11.24 -2.46 12.85
N HIS A 62 -11.56 -3.76 12.80
CA HIS A 62 -10.57 -4.80 13.11
C HIS A 62 -9.42 -4.86 12.11
N LYS A 63 -9.57 -4.28 10.91
CA LYS A 63 -8.49 -4.19 9.92
C LYS A 63 -7.68 -2.92 10.07
N ARG A 64 -8.23 -1.90 10.71
CA ARG A 64 -7.55 -0.60 10.85
C ARG A 64 -6.21 -0.73 11.55
N LYS A 65 -6.13 -1.52 12.62
CA LYS A 65 -4.87 -1.69 13.37
C LYS A 65 -3.77 -2.31 12.52
N VAL A 66 -4.12 -3.33 11.73
CA VAL A 66 -3.15 -3.98 10.83
C VAL A 66 -2.66 -3.00 9.77
N VAL A 67 -3.60 -2.24 9.18
CA VAL A 67 -3.28 -1.25 8.16
C VAL A 67 -2.41 -0.14 8.74
N GLU A 68 -2.76 0.37 9.92
CA GLU A 68 -1.97 1.42 10.58
C GLU A 68 -0.55 0.95 10.91
N ALA A 69 -0.40 -0.28 11.38
CA ALA A 69 0.92 -0.86 11.64
C ALA A 69 1.74 -1.00 10.35
N PHE A 70 1.11 -1.46 9.29
CA PHE A 70 1.76 -1.55 7.97
C PHE A 70 2.22 -0.19 7.49
N MET A 71 1.34 0.81 7.56
CA MET A 71 1.67 2.17 7.13
C MET A 71 2.82 2.76 7.95
N TYR A 72 2.83 2.52 9.25
CA TYR A 72 3.92 2.99 10.12
C TYR A 72 5.26 2.42 9.66
N LEU A 73 5.32 1.11 9.41
CA LEU A 73 6.55 0.46 8.96
C LEU A 73 7.00 1.01 7.60
N VAL A 74 6.07 1.18 6.66
CA VAL A 74 6.37 1.72 5.34
C VAL A 74 6.91 3.14 5.45
N GLU A 75 6.29 3.97 6.28
CA GLU A 75 6.75 5.36 6.49
C GLU A 75 8.15 5.40 7.08
N GLN A 76 8.45 4.54 8.05
CA GLN A 76 9.80 4.45 8.62
C GLN A 76 10.82 4.04 7.56
N ASP A 77 10.48 3.07 6.73
CA ASP A 77 11.37 2.59 5.67
C ASP A 77 11.54 3.61 4.56
N MET A 78 10.55 4.46 4.31
CA MET A 78 10.70 5.62 3.42
C MET A 78 11.73 6.61 3.98
N LYS A 79 11.63 6.91 5.27
CA LYS A 79 12.57 7.83 5.93
C LYS A 79 13.99 7.30 5.94
N ASN A 80 14.15 5.99 6.06
CA ASN A 80 15.46 5.34 6.14
C ASN A 80 16.06 5.01 4.76
N GLY A 81 15.39 5.37 3.69
CA GLY A 81 15.88 5.16 2.33
C GLY A 81 15.73 3.74 1.81
N VAL A 82 15.03 2.85 2.53
CA VAL A 82 14.75 1.48 2.08
C VAL A 82 13.70 1.49 0.96
N LEU A 83 12.74 2.39 1.07
CA LEU A 83 11.70 2.64 0.07
C LEU A 83 11.87 4.04 -0.49
N PRO A 84 11.34 4.36 -1.67
CA PRO A 84 10.47 3.51 -2.50
C PRO A 84 11.22 2.37 -3.18
N ALA A 85 10.49 1.31 -3.51
CA ALA A 85 11.04 0.20 -4.28
C ALA A 85 11.34 0.65 -5.71
N LEU A 86 12.48 0.22 -6.25
CA LEU A 86 12.92 0.64 -7.57
C LEU A 86 12.23 -0.14 -8.70
N ASN A 87 11.74 -1.35 -8.38
CA ASN A 87 11.10 -2.22 -9.36
C ASN A 87 10.21 -3.25 -8.64
N LEU A 88 9.50 -4.06 -9.42
CA LEU A 88 8.60 -5.07 -8.87
C LEU A 88 9.32 -6.12 -8.03
N LYS A 89 10.52 -6.49 -8.42
CA LYS A 89 11.30 -7.48 -7.67
C LYS A 89 11.65 -6.98 -6.27
N GLN A 90 12.07 -5.73 -6.16
CA GLN A 90 12.35 -5.13 -4.85
C GLN A 90 11.10 -5.01 -4.00
N ALA A 91 9.98 -4.60 -4.60
CA ALA A 91 8.72 -4.50 -3.88
C ALA A 91 8.29 -5.86 -3.34
N LYS A 92 8.41 -6.91 -4.15
CA LYS A 92 8.08 -8.27 -3.74
C LYS A 92 8.95 -8.72 -2.58
N THR A 93 10.27 -8.55 -2.70
CA THR A 93 11.22 -8.94 -1.66
C THR A 93 10.94 -8.19 -0.35
N TYR A 94 10.67 -6.89 -0.45
CA TYR A 94 10.35 -6.07 0.71
C TYR A 94 9.14 -6.63 1.47
N VAL A 95 8.06 -6.94 0.76
CA VAL A 95 6.85 -7.46 1.38
C VAL A 95 7.08 -8.88 1.92
N GLU A 96 7.79 -9.74 1.17
CA GLU A 96 8.13 -11.09 1.62
C GLU A 96 8.89 -11.07 2.96
N GLU A 97 9.84 -10.17 3.10
CA GLU A 97 10.60 -10.02 4.35
C GLU A 97 9.70 -9.52 5.48
N MET A 98 8.79 -8.61 5.19
CA MET A 98 7.87 -8.07 6.19
C MET A 98 6.94 -9.14 6.76
N ILE A 99 6.38 -10.01 5.90
CA ILE A 99 5.44 -11.03 6.32
C ILE A 99 6.07 -12.38 6.66
N GLY A 100 7.37 -12.54 6.40
CA GLY A 100 8.11 -13.75 6.73
C GLY A 100 7.79 -14.96 5.87
N ARG A 101 7.28 -14.77 4.67
CA ARG A 101 7.03 -15.85 3.72
C ARG A 101 7.13 -15.35 2.28
N LYS A 102 7.34 -16.27 1.35
CA LYS A 102 7.37 -15.93 -0.08
C LYS A 102 5.95 -15.79 -0.64
N ILE A 103 5.83 -14.88 -1.57
CA ILE A 103 4.59 -14.64 -2.30
C ILE A 103 4.56 -15.44 -3.59
#